data_ad19bcf4c55d0f57b42b858d4bdf1f35
#
_entry.id   ad19bcf4c55d0f57b42b858d4bdf1f35
#
_cell.length_a   1.000
_cell.length_b   1.000
_cell.length_c   1.000
_cell.angle_alpha   90.00
_cell.angle_beta   90.00
_cell.angle_gamma   90.00
#
_symmetry.space_group_name_H-M   'P 1'
#
loop_
_entity.id
_entity.type
_entity.pdbx_description
1 polymer ?
#
loop_
_entity_poly.entity_id
_entity_poly.type
_entity_poly.pdbx_seq_one_letter_code
_entity_poly.pdbx_strand_id
1 'polypeptide(L)'
;MSKVIGIDLGTTNSCVAVMEGTQAKVLENAEGARTTPSVVAFTDGDEKLVGQPAKRQAVTNPENTIFAVKRLIGRNFEDPTVKKDVETAPFKIVNSDKGDAWIEAKGTKYSPSQISAFTLQKMKETAEKYLGQEVKQAVITVPAYFNDAQRQATKDAGKIAGLEVLRIINEPTAASLAYGLDKKTNKKIAVYDLGGGTFDVSILELGDGVFEVKSTNGDTFLGGEDFDNAIVAVSYTHLTLPTSVIV
;
A
#
# COMPACT_ATOMS: atom_id res chain seq x y z
N MET A 1 -12.28 5.46 26.27
CA MET A 1 -10.93 5.59 25.68
C MET A 1 -11.06 5.43 24.18
N SER A 2 -10.46 6.31 23.40
CA SER A 2 -10.41 6.16 21.93
C SER A 2 -9.71 4.83 21.59
N LYS A 3 -10.32 4.04 20.69
CA LYS A 3 -9.70 2.81 20.19
C LYS A 3 -8.60 3.18 19.21
N VAL A 4 -7.43 2.56 19.36
CA VAL A 4 -6.32 2.66 18.40
C VAL A 4 -6.48 1.53 17.40
N ILE A 5 -6.36 1.83 16.11
CA ILE A 5 -6.38 0.82 15.04
C ILE A 5 -4.96 0.59 14.50
N GLY A 6 -4.68 -0.62 14.06
CA GLY A 6 -3.49 -0.93 13.28
C GLY A 6 -3.84 -0.97 11.80
N ILE A 7 -3.07 -0.29 10.97
CA ILE A 7 -3.24 -0.29 9.52
C ILE A 7 -1.95 -0.77 8.86
N ASP A 8 -2.08 -1.79 8.05
CA ASP A 8 -1.07 -2.15 7.07
C ASP A 8 -1.43 -1.47 5.74
N LEU A 9 -0.66 -0.43 5.40
CA LEU A 9 -0.84 0.33 4.16
C LEU A 9 0.04 -0.27 3.06
N GLY A 10 -0.44 -1.36 2.45
CA GLY A 10 0.31 -2.09 1.43
C GLY A 10 0.31 -1.41 0.05
N THR A 11 1.27 -1.75 -0.79
CA THR A 11 1.38 -1.26 -2.17
C THR A 11 0.19 -1.70 -3.02
N THR A 12 -0.21 -2.95 -2.90
CA THR A 12 -1.31 -3.55 -3.67
C THR A 12 -2.60 -3.68 -2.85
N ASN A 13 -2.49 -4.11 -1.59
CA ASN A 13 -3.62 -4.30 -0.70
C ASN A 13 -3.31 -3.74 0.68
N SER A 14 -4.32 -3.19 1.34
CA SER A 14 -4.24 -2.71 2.71
C SER A 14 -5.19 -3.49 3.62
N CYS A 15 -4.89 -3.55 4.90
CA CYS A 15 -5.79 -4.12 5.90
C CYS A 15 -5.82 -3.29 7.19
N VAL A 16 -6.88 -3.47 7.97
CA VAL A 16 -7.06 -2.82 9.27
C VAL A 16 -7.37 -3.84 10.34
N ALA A 17 -6.80 -3.65 11.51
CA ALA A 17 -7.00 -4.51 12.66
C ALA A 17 -7.28 -3.70 13.94
N VAL A 18 -7.97 -4.33 14.87
CA VAL A 18 -8.25 -3.80 16.21
C VAL A 18 -7.83 -4.82 17.26
N MET A 19 -7.61 -4.35 18.48
CA MET A 19 -7.40 -5.24 19.62
C MET A 19 -8.74 -5.60 20.26
N GLU A 20 -9.04 -6.90 20.34
CA GLU A 20 -10.12 -7.47 21.13
C GLU A 20 -9.52 -8.19 22.35
N GLY A 21 -9.52 -7.52 23.50
CA GLY A 21 -8.78 -7.99 24.65
C GLY A 21 -7.27 -8.01 24.36
N THR A 22 -6.67 -9.20 24.38
CA THR A 22 -5.24 -9.42 24.12
C THR A 22 -4.94 -9.91 22.68
N GLN A 23 -5.97 -10.10 21.86
CA GLN A 23 -5.81 -10.62 20.50
C GLN A 23 -6.06 -9.53 19.47
N ALA A 24 -5.22 -9.51 18.42
CA ALA A 24 -5.44 -8.67 17.25
C ALA A 24 -6.44 -9.36 16.32
N LYS A 25 -7.41 -8.58 15.84
CA LYS A 25 -8.42 -9.04 14.88
C LYS A 25 -8.37 -8.18 13.63
N VAL A 26 -8.08 -8.81 12.51
CA VAL A 26 -8.19 -8.19 11.20
C VAL A 26 -9.68 -8.08 10.83
N LEU A 27 -10.09 -6.89 10.41
CA LEU A 27 -11.49 -6.57 10.11
C LEU A 27 -11.83 -6.88 8.65
N GLU A 28 -13.07 -7.33 8.45
CA GLU A 28 -13.64 -7.48 7.11
C GLU A 28 -14.18 -6.12 6.64
N ASN A 29 -13.92 -5.80 5.38
CA ASN A 29 -14.44 -4.61 4.72
C ASN A 29 -15.92 -4.80 4.31
N ALA A 30 -16.49 -3.81 3.63
CA ALA A 30 -17.89 -3.84 3.19
C ALA A 30 -18.17 -4.97 2.16
N GLU A 31 -17.15 -5.46 1.49
CA GLU A 31 -17.19 -6.54 0.52
C GLU A 31 -16.96 -7.93 1.15
N GLY A 32 -16.81 -8.02 2.47
CA GLY A 32 -16.55 -9.25 3.21
C GLY A 32 -15.12 -9.76 3.12
N ALA A 33 -14.19 -8.96 2.57
CA ALA A 33 -12.78 -9.31 2.46
C ALA A 33 -11.96 -8.71 3.61
N ARG A 34 -10.91 -9.41 4.06
CA ARG A 34 -9.99 -8.93 5.09
C ARG A 34 -8.91 -7.98 4.57
N THR A 35 -8.78 -7.88 3.26
CA THR A 35 -7.90 -6.95 2.58
C THR A 35 -8.70 -6.08 1.64
N THR A 36 -8.26 -4.83 1.47
CA THR A 36 -8.86 -3.86 0.56
C THR A 36 -7.80 -3.44 -0.44
N PRO A 37 -8.06 -3.54 -1.77
CA PRO A 37 -7.12 -3.04 -2.77
C PRO A 37 -6.73 -1.59 -2.50
N SER A 38 -5.43 -1.29 -2.55
CA SER A 38 -4.88 0.07 -2.42
C SER A 38 -5.04 0.82 -3.74
N VAL A 39 -6.29 0.91 -4.22
CA VAL A 39 -6.67 1.48 -5.50
C VAL A 39 -7.70 2.57 -5.26
N VAL A 40 -7.50 3.72 -5.92
CA VAL A 40 -8.40 4.89 -5.85
C VAL A 40 -8.78 5.28 -7.28
N ALA A 41 -10.06 5.45 -7.54
CA ALA A 41 -10.53 5.87 -8.85
C ALA A 41 -11.39 7.13 -8.75
N PHE A 42 -11.20 8.03 -9.71
CA PHE A 42 -11.95 9.27 -9.87
C PHE A 42 -12.95 9.09 -11.00
N THR A 43 -14.24 9.25 -10.71
CA THR A 43 -15.33 9.12 -11.69
C THR A 43 -15.72 10.48 -12.29
N ASP A 44 -16.65 10.49 -13.25
CA ASP A 44 -17.10 11.73 -13.89
C ASP A 44 -17.95 12.63 -12.97
N GLY A 45 -18.50 12.10 -11.89
CA GLY A 45 -19.40 12.81 -10.96
C GLY A 45 -18.74 13.29 -9.66
N ASP A 46 -17.44 13.62 -9.67
CA ASP A 46 -16.66 14.00 -8.47
C ASP A 46 -16.63 12.91 -7.37
N GLU A 47 -17.20 11.76 -7.63
CA GLU A 47 -17.17 10.62 -6.73
C GLU A 47 -15.78 9.94 -6.79
N LYS A 48 -15.31 9.54 -5.62
CA LYS A 48 -14.07 8.78 -5.46
C LYS A 48 -14.41 7.37 -4.99
N LEU A 49 -13.99 6.40 -5.77
CA LEU A 49 -14.09 4.99 -5.40
C LEU A 49 -12.77 4.54 -4.79
N VAL A 50 -12.84 3.69 -3.75
CA VAL A 50 -11.66 3.14 -3.08
C VAL A 50 -11.83 1.64 -2.91
N GLY A 51 -10.76 0.90 -3.12
CA GLY A 51 -10.72 -0.54 -2.93
C GLY A 51 -11.28 -1.31 -4.13
N GLN A 52 -12.06 -2.34 -3.87
CA GLN A 52 -12.57 -3.25 -4.90
C GLN A 52 -13.44 -2.55 -5.96
N PRO A 53 -14.32 -1.58 -5.63
CA PRO A 53 -15.05 -0.82 -6.64
C PRO A 53 -14.12 -0.07 -7.60
N ALA A 54 -13.05 0.56 -7.07
CA ALA A 54 -12.06 1.25 -7.89
C ALA A 54 -11.30 0.26 -8.79
N LYS A 55 -10.88 -0.89 -8.26
CA LYS A 55 -10.17 -1.91 -9.02
C LYS A 55 -11.00 -2.47 -10.17
N ARG A 56 -12.32 -2.66 -9.96
CA ARG A 56 -13.22 -3.19 -11.01
C ARG A 56 -13.33 -2.29 -12.23
N GLN A 57 -13.25 -0.98 -12.07
CA GLN A 57 -13.35 -0.04 -13.19
C GLN A 57 -12.01 0.31 -13.85
N ALA A 58 -10.89 -0.24 -13.36
CA ALA A 58 -9.56 0.06 -13.90
C ALA A 58 -9.45 -0.18 -15.41
N VAL A 59 -10.15 -1.19 -15.93
CA VAL A 59 -10.16 -1.52 -17.36
C VAL A 59 -10.87 -0.44 -18.20
N THR A 60 -11.92 0.18 -17.67
CA THR A 60 -12.73 1.18 -18.39
C THR A 60 -12.32 2.61 -18.11
N ASN A 61 -11.56 2.85 -17.03
CA ASN A 61 -11.10 4.17 -16.63
C ASN A 61 -9.64 4.12 -16.12
N PRO A 62 -8.69 3.61 -16.93
CA PRO A 62 -7.30 3.39 -16.49
C PRO A 62 -6.59 4.68 -16.13
N GLU A 63 -6.81 5.77 -16.87
CA GLU A 63 -6.13 7.05 -16.67
C GLU A 63 -6.48 7.74 -15.34
N ASN A 64 -7.63 7.41 -14.74
CA ASN A 64 -8.08 8.00 -13.48
C ASN A 64 -8.24 6.96 -12.38
N THR A 65 -7.70 5.76 -12.56
CA THR A 65 -7.64 4.69 -11.56
C THR A 65 -6.21 4.51 -11.12
N ILE A 66 -5.94 4.94 -9.90
CA ILE A 66 -4.60 5.11 -9.33
C ILE A 66 -4.30 3.93 -8.41
N PHE A 67 -3.17 3.28 -8.61
CA PHE A 67 -2.69 2.16 -7.81
C PHE A 67 -1.18 2.27 -7.57
N ALA A 68 -0.61 1.41 -6.73
CA ALA A 68 0.81 1.34 -6.40
C ALA A 68 1.44 2.67 -5.92
N VAL A 69 0.62 3.59 -5.39
CA VAL A 69 1.02 4.95 -4.97
C VAL A 69 2.12 4.95 -3.92
N LYS A 70 2.21 3.88 -3.14
CA LYS A 70 3.25 3.72 -2.12
C LYS A 70 4.67 3.78 -2.71
N ARG A 71 4.84 3.43 -4.00
CA ARG A 71 6.12 3.57 -4.72
C ARG A 71 6.53 5.02 -4.92
N LEU A 72 5.55 5.95 -4.98
CA LEU A 72 5.77 7.39 -5.23
C LEU A 72 5.87 8.21 -3.95
N ILE A 73 5.43 7.66 -2.80
CA ILE A 73 5.31 8.42 -1.56
C ILE A 73 6.68 8.92 -1.08
N GLY A 74 6.78 10.22 -0.84
CA GLY A 74 8.02 10.87 -0.37
C GLY A 74 9.20 10.81 -1.35
N ARG A 75 8.92 10.62 -2.66
CA ARG A 75 9.95 10.56 -3.71
C ARG A 75 9.95 11.79 -4.61
N ASN A 76 11.14 12.12 -5.09
CA ASN A 76 11.34 13.15 -6.11
C ASN A 76 10.94 12.59 -7.49
N PHE A 77 10.42 13.44 -8.37
CA PHE A 77 10.02 13.07 -9.73
C PHE A 77 11.19 12.53 -10.58
N GLU A 78 12.41 13.01 -10.31
CA GLU A 78 13.62 12.57 -11.01
C GLU A 78 14.21 11.24 -10.48
N ASP A 79 13.63 10.67 -9.42
CA ASP A 79 14.07 9.38 -8.87
C ASP A 79 13.95 8.28 -9.96
N PRO A 80 15.00 7.45 -10.17
CA PRO A 80 14.96 6.38 -11.17
C PRO A 80 13.79 5.40 -11.00
N THR A 81 13.38 5.15 -9.77
CA THR A 81 12.20 4.30 -9.48
C THR A 81 10.92 4.96 -10.00
N VAL A 82 10.78 6.28 -9.80
CA VAL A 82 9.61 7.04 -10.27
C VAL A 82 9.58 7.09 -11.80
N LYS A 83 10.73 7.21 -12.47
CA LYS A 83 10.80 7.20 -13.94
C LYS A 83 10.26 5.90 -14.54
N LYS A 84 10.54 4.77 -13.90
CA LYS A 84 9.97 3.49 -14.31
C LYS A 84 8.44 3.45 -14.17
N ASP A 85 7.91 3.99 -13.07
CA ASP A 85 6.47 4.11 -12.89
C ASP A 85 5.83 5.07 -13.92
N VAL A 86 6.51 6.18 -14.28
CA VAL A 86 6.04 7.11 -15.32
C VAL A 86 5.92 6.42 -16.70
N GLU A 87 6.81 5.49 -17.01
CA GLU A 87 6.81 4.76 -18.29
C GLU A 87 5.74 3.66 -18.34
N THR A 88 5.37 3.09 -17.19
CA THR A 88 4.53 1.89 -17.13
C THR A 88 3.11 2.13 -16.60
N ALA A 89 2.90 3.20 -15.83
CA ALA A 89 1.60 3.50 -15.25
C ALA A 89 0.60 3.97 -16.34
N PRO A 90 -0.65 3.49 -16.32
CA PRO A 90 -1.68 3.95 -17.23
C PRO A 90 -2.21 5.33 -16.88
N PHE A 91 -1.96 5.82 -15.67
CA PHE A 91 -2.32 7.15 -15.19
C PHE A 91 -1.12 8.10 -15.22
N LYS A 92 -1.39 9.39 -15.16
CA LYS A 92 -0.38 10.41 -15.36
C LYS A 92 0.35 10.75 -14.05
N ILE A 93 1.67 10.55 -14.03
CA ILE A 93 2.56 10.99 -12.97
C ILE A 93 3.24 12.28 -13.43
N VAL A 94 3.23 13.31 -12.60
CA VAL A 94 3.68 14.67 -12.94
C VAL A 94 4.65 15.21 -11.91
N ASN A 95 5.49 16.14 -12.33
CA ASN A 95 6.34 16.89 -11.43
C ASN A 95 5.52 17.96 -10.70
N SER A 96 5.67 18.03 -9.37
CA SER A 96 5.15 19.13 -8.59
C SER A 96 6.05 20.38 -8.70
N ASP A 97 5.55 21.51 -8.26
CA ASP A 97 6.34 22.76 -8.23
C ASP A 97 7.59 22.68 -7.32
N LYS A 98 7.61 21.68 -6.43
CA LYS A 98 8.73 21.41 -5.52
C LYS A 98 9.65 20.27 -5.94
N GLY A 99 9.38 19.65 -7.09
CA GLY A 99 10.17 18.53 -7.59
C GLY A 99 9.68 17.15 -7.15
N ASP A 100 8.59 17.04 -6.39
CA ASP A 100 8.05 15.76 -5.93
C ASP A 100 7.23 15.07 -7.03
N ALA A 101 7.18 13.74 -6.99
CA ALA A 101 6.30 12.95 -7.85
C ALA A 101 4.84 13.09 -7.39
N TRP A 102 3.99 13.67 -8.23
CA TRP A 102 2.55 13.82 -8.00
C TRP A 102 1.76 13.06 -9.07
N ILE A 103 0.48 12.88 -8.84
CA ILE A 103 -0.45 12.20 -9.75
C ILE A 103 -1.47 13.22 -10.28
N GLU A 104 -1.74 13.18 -11.57
CA GLU A 104 -2.82 13.96 -12.16
C GLU A 104 -3.99 13.03 -12.51
N ALA A 105 -5.17 13.31 -11.95
CA ALA A 105 -6.42 12.62 -12.26
C ALA A 105 -7.54 13.65 -12.47
N LYS A 106 -8.33 13.49 -13.53
CA LYS A 106 -9.40 14.45 -13.89
C LYS A 106 -8.93 15.91 -13.92
N GLY A 107 -7.69 16.16 -14.40
CA GLY A 107 -7.12 17.51 -14.47
C GLY A 107 -6.68 18.10 -13.11
N THR A 108 -6.82 17.39 -12.02
CA THR A 108 -6.40 17.81 -10.68
C THR A 108 -5.14 17.06 -10.26
N LYS A 109 -4.19 17.78 -9.67
CA LYS A 109 -2.94 17.20 -9.17
C LYS A 109 -3.09 16.81 -7.70
N TYR A 110 -2.68 15.59 -7.39
CA TYR A 110 -2.70 15.02 -6.04
C TYR A 110 -1.31 14.57 -5.65
N SER A 111 -0.93 14.86 -4.40
CA SER A 111 0.26 14.24 -3.84
C SER A 111 0.00 12.74 -3.53
N PRO A 112 1.04 11.90 -3.52
CA PRO A 112 0.89 10.50 -3.09
C PRO A 112 0.28 10.35 -1.71
N SER A 113 0.56 11.28 -0.78
CA SER A 113 -0.04 11.31 0.55
C SER A 113 -1.55 11.56 0.51
N GLN A 114 -2.05 12.40 -0.40
CA GLN A 114 -3.49 12.62 -0.57
C GLN A 114 -4.20 11.39 -1.13
N ILE A 115 -3.60 10.71 -2.11
CA ILE A 115 -4.15 9.44 -2.65
C ILE A 115 -4.14 8.36 -1.57
N SER A 116 -3.03 8.19 -0.84
CA SER A 116 -2.92 7.24 0.26
C SER A 116 -3.94 7.53 1.38
N ALA A 117 -4.25 8.81 1.62
CA ALA A 117 -5.25 9.21 2.60
C ALA A 117 -6.65 8.67 2.27
N PHE A 118 -7.05 8.54 1.01
CA PHE A 118 -8.34 7.94 0.64
C PHE A 118 -8.39 6.46 1.04
N THR A 119 -7.29 5.71 0.84
CA THR A 119 -7.18 4.33 1.33
C THR A 119 -7.26 4.26 2.86
N LEU A 120 -6.54 5.15 3.56
CA LEU A 120 -6.58 5.22 5.02
C LEU A 120 -7.96 5.62 5.56
N GLN A 121 -8.69 6.51 4.88
CA GLN A 121 -10.09 6.82 5.20
C GLN A 121 -10.99 5.58 5.09
N LYS A 122 -10.81 4.77 4.04
CA LYS A 122 -11.55 3.52 3.89
C LYS A 122 -11.22 2.53 5.01
N MET A 123 -9.97 2.45 5.47
CA MET A 123 -9.59 1.63 6.62
C MET A 123 -10.23 2.16 7.92
N LYS A 124 -10.23 3.46 8.12
CA LYS A 124 -10.88 4.13 9.24
C LYS A 124 -12.39 3.83 9.25
N GLU A 125 -13.10 4.03 8.14
CA GLU A 125 -14.53 3.75 7.99
C GLU A 125 -14.85 2.27 8.29
N THR A 126 -14.02 1.35 7.82
CA THR A 126 -14.17 -0.09 8.11
C THR A 126 -14.09 -0.34 9.61
N ALA A 127 -13.12 0.27 10.30
CA ALA A 127 -12.96 0.13 11.74
C ALA A 127 -14.09 0.79 12.52
N GLU A 128 -14.52 1.99 12.14
CA GLU A 128 -15.62 2.72 12.77
C GLU A 128 -16.95 1.95 12.65
N LYS A 129 -17.23 1.39 11.47
CA LYS A 129 -18.40 0.55 11.23
C LYS A 129 -18.41 -0.69 12.14
N TYR A 130 -17.24 -1.34 12.29
CA TYR A 130 -17.11 -2.50 13.15
C TYR A 130 -17.23 -2.15 14.63
N LEU A 131 -16.58 -1.06 15.08
CA LEU A 131 -16.55 -0.66 16.48
C LEU A 131 -17.80 0.10 16.95
N GLY A 132 -18.62 0.61 16.01
CA GLY A 132 -19.79 1.43 16.31
C GLY A 132 -19.43 2.80 16.94
N GLN A 133 -18.20 3.28 16.77
CA GLN A 133 -17.73 4.53 17.33
C GLN A 133 -16.66 5.17 16.45
N GLU A 134 -16.45 6.49 16.63
CA GLU A 134 -15.40 7.25 15.93
C GLU A 134 -14.00 6.74 16.30
N VAL A 135 -13.13 6.63 15.31
CA VAL A 135 -11.72 6.26 15.43
C VAL A 135 -10.84 7.45 15.09
N LYS A 136 -9.98 7.83 16.02
CA LYS A 136 -9.09 9.00 15.88
C LYS A 136 -7.62 8.64 15.80
N GLN A 137 -7.22 7.45 16.23
CA GLN A 137 -5.82 7.10 16.44
C GLN A 137 -5.46 5.82 15.68
N ALA A 138 -4.28 5.83 15.06
CA ALA A 138 -3.77 4.69 14.31
C ALA A 138 -2.27 4.47 14.52
N VAL A 139 -1.87 3.22 14.35
CA VAL A 139 -0.49 2.80 14.06
C VAL A 139 -0.46 2.34 12.61
N ILE A 140 0.51 2.81 11.82
CA ILE A 140 0.60 2.49 10.38
C ILE A 140 1.96 1.84 10.11
N THR A 141 1.97 0.82 9.26
CA THR A 141 3.20 0.13 8.86
C THR A 141 3.83 0.77 7.63
N VAL A 142 5.16 0.66 7.52
CA VAL A 142 5.95 1.04 6.35
C VAL A 142 7.07 0.03 6.14
N PRO A 143 7.60 -0.11 4.92
CA PRO A 143 8.80 -0.91 4.65
C PRO A 143 9.99 -0.45 5.52
N ALA A 144 10.85 -1.39 5.91
CA ALA A 144 11.99 -1.08 6.77
C ALA A 144 13.00 -0.12 6.11
N TYR A 145 13.10 -0.13 4.79
CA TYR A 145 14.00 0.75 4.02
C TYR A 145 13.45 2.17 3.80
N PHE A 146 12.20 2.47 4.17
CA PHE A 146 11.67 3.83 4.02
C PHE A 146 12.53 4.84 4.77
N ASN A 147 12.90 5.90 4.07
CA ASN A 147 13.60 7.04 4.63
C ASN A 147 12.64 7.96 5.42
N ASP A 148 13.20 8.97 6.09
CA ASP A 148 12.42 9.89 6.93
C ASP A 148 11.36 10.67 6.13
N ALA A 149 11.66 11.06 4.90
CA ALA A 149 10.69 11.74 4.04
C ALA A 149 9.48 10.86 3.72
N GLN A 150 9.70 9.59 3.38
CA GLN A 150 8.65 8.62 3.11
C GLN A 150 7.82 8.30 4.35
N ARG A 151 8.46 8.17 5.51
CA ARG A 151 7.80 7.97 6.81
C ARG A 151 6.94 9.19 7.18
N GLN A 152 7.48 10.40 7.00
CA GLN A 152 6.73 11.62 7.24
C GLN A 152 5.54 11.77 6.28
N ALA A 153 5.73 11.50 5.00
CA ALA A 153 4.66 11.54 4.00
C ALA A 153 3.54 10.52 4.30
N THR A 154 3.89 9.33 4.84
CA THR A 154 2.90 8.35 5.32
C THR A 154 2.15 8.85 6.55
N LYS A 155 2.85 9.51 7.48
CA LYS A 155 2.23 10.14 8.65
C LYS A 155 1.28 11.28 8.25
N ASP A 156 1.68 12.07 7.26
CA ASP A 156 0.85 13.16 6.70
C ASP A 156 -0.40 12.59 6.00
N ALA A 157 -0.28 11.46 5.29
CA ALA A 157 -1.44 10.77 4.73
C ALA A 157 -2.45 10.37 5.81
N GLY A 158 -1.97 9.85 6.95
CA GLY A 158 -2.81 9.56 8.11
C GLY A 158 -3.53 10.79 8.65
N LYS A 159 -2.80 11.91 8.77
CA LYS A 159 -3.36 13.18 9.22
C LYS A 159 -4.43 13.71 8.25
N ILE A 160 -4.21 13.63 6.95
CA ILE A 160 -5.18 14.00 5.91
C ILE A 160 -6.43 13.10 6.01
N ALA A 161 -6.27 11.83 6.34
CA ALA A 161 -7.37 10.89 6.58
C ALA A 161 -8.14 11.15 7.91
N GLY A 162 -7.73 12.15 8.69
CA GLY A 162 -8.33 12.45 9.99
C GLY A 162 -7.93 11.50 11.10
N LEU A 163 -6.71 10.95 11.00
CA LEU A 163 -6.11 10.05 12.00
C LEU A 163 -4.90 10.72 12.67
N GLU A 164 -4.85 10.65 13.99
CA GLU A 164 -3.62 10.87 14.74
C GLU A 164 -2.76 9.61 14.63
N VAL A 165 -1.65 9.71 13.90
CA VAL A 165 -0.71 8.59 13.74
C VAL A 165 0.23 8.54 14.94
N LEU A 166 -0.05 7.62 15.86
CA LEU A 166 0.73 7.47 17.10
C LEU A 166 2.13 6.94 16.82
N ARG A 167 2.24 5.98 15.89
CA ARG A 167 3.53 5.39 15.48
C ARG A 167 3.50 4.96 14.02
N ILE A 168 4.67 5.06 13.41
CA ILE A 168 5.04 4.35 12.18
C ILE A 168 5.92 3.17 12.59
N ILE A 169 5.56 1.95 12.17
CA ILE A 169 6.27 0.70 12.51
C ILE A 169 6.75 0.04 11.21
N ASN A 170 7.92 -0.58 11.26
CA ASN A 170 8.42 -1.35 10.12
C ASN A 170 7.58 -2.62 9.90
N GLU A 171 7.21 -2.90 8.66
CA GLU A 171 6.43 -4.08 8.25
C GLU A 171 7.04 -5.39 8.76
N PRO A 172 8.36 -5.66 8.59
CA PRO A 172 8.95 -6.89 9.10
C PRO A 172 8.91 -6.98 10.64
N THR A 173 8.94 -5.85 11.35
CA THR A 173 8.78 -5.81 12.81
C THR A 173 7.33 -6.16 13.19
N ALA A 174 6.35 -5.58 12.51
CA ALA A 174 4.94 -5.87 12.74
C ALA A 174 4.61 -7.34 12.45
N ALA A 175 5.13 -7.90 11.35
CA ALA A 175 4.99 -9.32 11.01
C ALA A 175 5.59 -10.23 12.09
N SER A 176 6.78 -9.89 12.58
CA SER A 176 7.45 -10.65 13.64
C SER A 176 6.68 -10.63 14.96
N LEU A 177 6.12 -9.48 15.34
CA LEU A 177 5.24 -9.34 16.49
C LEU A 177 3.96 -10.17 16.35
N ALA A 178 3.32 -10.12 15.18
CA ALA A 178 2.11 -10.89 14.89
C ALA A 178 2.36 -12.40 14.94
N TYR A 179 3.55 -12.84 14.54
CA TYR A 179 3.96 -14.25 14.63
C TYR A 179 4.28 -14.70 16.08
N GLY A 180 4.30 -13.77 17.03
CA GLY A 180 4.55 -14.07 18.46
C GLY A 180 6.02 -14.19 18.82
N LEU A 181 6.90 -13.51 18.09
CA LEU A 181 8.35 -13.48 18.37
C LEU A 181 8.74 -12.45 19.44
N ASP A 182 7.80 -11.86 20.13
CA ASP A 182 8.00 -10.90 21.23
C ASP A 182 8.58 -11.52 22.52
N LYS A 183 8.65 -12.85 22.58
CA LYS A 183 9.00 -13.59 23.79
C LYS A 183 10.48 -13.96 23.84
N LYS A 184 11.26 -13.10 24.52
CA LYS A 184 12.49 -13.40 25.28
C LYS A 184 13.47 -14.45 24.69
N THR A 185 13.92 -14.27 23.46
CA THR A 185 15.06 -15.06 22.99
C THR A 185 15.91 -14.21 22.07
N ASN A 186 17.21 -14.13 22.37
CA ASN A 186 18.17 -13.54 21.45
C ASN A 186 18.21 -14.39 20.18
N LYS A 187 17.57 -13.91 19.11
CA LYS A 187 17.48 -14.61 17.82
C LYS A 187 17.71 -13.65 16.68
N LYS A 188 18.34 -14.15 15.63
CA LYS A 188 18.31 -13.54 14.33
C LYS A 188 17.22 -14.23 13.51
N ILE A 189 16.37 -13.43 12.88
CA ILE A 189 15.25 -13.90 12.07
C ILE A 189 15.33 -13.26 10.70
N ALA A 190 14.88 -14.00 9.68
CA ALA A 190 14.67 -13.48 8.34
C ALA A 190 13.15 -13.36 8.12
N VAL A 191 12.72 -12.18 7.70
CA VAL A 191 11.36 -11.95 7.22
C VAL A 191 11.42 -11.88 5.71
N TYR A 192 10.66 -12.75 5.06
CA TYR A 192 10.53 -12.84 3.61
C TYR A 192 9.11 -12.42 3.26
N ASP A 193 8.96 -11.26 2.61
CA ASP A 193 7.67 -10.68 2.26
C ASP A 193 7.57 -10.54 0.73
N LEU A 194 6.81 -11.44 0.11
CA LEU A 194 6.47 -11.37 -1.30
C LEU A 194 5.02 -10.93 -1.43
N GLY A 195 4.85 -9.65 -1.67
CA GLY A 195 3.54 -9.02 -1.84
C GLY A 195 3.00 -9.09 -3.26
N GLY A 196 1.92 -8.33 -3.52
CA GLY A 196 1.36 -8.20 -4.87
C GLY A 196 2.20 -7.35 -5.80
N GLY A 197 2.91 -6.36 -5.29
CA GLY A 197 3.67 -5.39 -6.08
C GLY A 197 5.12 -5.18 -5.67
N THR A 198 5.55 -5.74 -4.53
CA THR A 198 6.91 -5.62 -4.01
C THR A 198 7.38 -6.93 -3.39
N PHE A 199 8.68 -7.15 -3.41
CA PHE A 199 9.37 -8.19 -2.67
C PHE A 199 10.34 -7.56 -1.70
N ASP A 200 10.25 -7.93 -0.43
CA ASP A 200 11.09 -7.42 0.64
C ASP A 200 11.65 -8.56 1.48
N VAL A 201 12.95 -8.51 1.77
CA VAL A 201 13.61 -9.41 2.71
C VAL A 201 14.35 -8.60 3.77
N SER A 202 14.12 -8.92 5.03
CA SER A 202 14.73 -8.21 6.15
C SER A 202 15.32 -9.19 7.15
N ILE A 203 16.52 -8.88 7.64
CA ILE A 203 17.14 -9.60 8.75
C ILE A 203 16.97 -8.75 10.00
N LEU A 204 16.33 -9.33 11.01
CA LEU A 204 16.11 -8.70 12.30
C LEU A 204 16.88 -9.45 13.38
N GLU A 205 17.37 -8.70 14.34
CA GLU A 205 17.88 -9.24 15.61
C GLU A 205 16.87 -8.93 16.71
N LEU A 206 16.48 -9.96 17.42
CA LEU A 206 15.59 -9.87 18.55
C LEU A 206 16.39 -10.06 19.83
N GLY A 207 16.42 -9.06 20.68
CA GLY A 207 17.08 -9.10 21.98
C GLY A 207 16.34 -8.24 22.99
N ASP A 208 16.12 -8.76 24.20
CA ASP A 208 15.50 -8.05 25.34
C ASP A 208 14.13 -7.38 25.00
N GLY A 209 13.34 -7.99 24.10
CA GLY A 209 12.06 -7.45 23.66
C GLY A 209 12.16 -6.33 22.61
N VAL A 210 13.36 -6.06 22.09
CA VAL A 210 13.62 -5.05 21.06
C VAL A 210 13.86 -5.75 19.72
N PHE A 211 13.24 -5.25 18.66
CA PHE A 211 13.48 -5.66 17.28
C PHE A 211 14.40 -4.65 16.61
N GLU A 212 15.58 -5.07 16.23
CA GLU A 212 16.51 -4.26 15.45
C GLU A 212 16.62 -4.79 14.02
N VAL A 213 16.34 -3.95 13.03
CA VAL A 213 16.55 -4.30 11.62
C VAL A 213 18.04 -4.17 11.32
N LYS A 214 18.70 -5.31 11.04
CA LYS A 214 20.16 -5.34 10.72
C LYS A 214 20.42 -5.08 9.25
N SER A 215 19.56 -5.61 8.38
CA SER A 215 19.65 -5.35 6.95
C SER A 215 18.29 -5.55 6.30
N THR A 216 18.05 -4.84 5.21
CA THR A 216 16.89 -5.01 4.37
C THR A 216 17.29 -4.86 2.91
N ASN A 217 16.65 -5.62 2.04
CA ASN A 217 16.80 -5.55 0.59
C ASN A 217 15.49 -6.02 -0.05
N GLY A 218 15.34 -5.83 -1.34
CA GLY A 218 14.15 -6.25 -2.06
C GLY A 218 14.10 -5.68 -3.46
N ASP A 219 12.94 -5.89 -4.11
CA ASP A 219 12.64 -5.32 -5.41
C ASP A 219 11.24 -4.70 -5.37
N THR A 220 11.16 -3.42 -5.65
CA THR A 220 9.91 -2.65 -5.68
C THR A 220 9.05 -2.91 -6.92
N PHE A 221 9.56 -3.72 -7.87
CA PHE A 221 8.88 -4.16 -9.09
C PHE A 221 8.87 -5.68 -9.23
N LEU A 222 8.77 -6.40 -8.12
CA LEU A 222 8.64 -7.85 -8.10
C LEU A 222 7.54 -8.24 -7.12
N GLY A 223 6.44 -8.75 -7.64
CA GLY A 223 5.30 -9.22 -6.86
C GLY A 223 4.34 -10.05 -7.69
N GLY A 224 3.20 -10.41 -7.12
CA GLY A 224 2.18 -11.22 -7.78
C GLY A 224 1.69 -10.61 -9.10
N GLU A 225 1.58 -9.30 -9.18
CA GLU A 225 1.17 -8.58 -10.40
C GLU A 225 2.18 -8.77 -11.54
N ASP A 226 3.48 -8.86 -11.24
CA ASP A 226 4.52 -9.09 -12.26
C ASP A 226 4.45 -10.52 -12.80
N PHE A 227 4.12 -11.50 -11.94
CA PHE A 227 3.87 -12.88 -12.38
C PHE A 227 2.62 -12.96 -13.26
N ASP A 228 1.53 -12.29 -12.89
CA ASP A 228 0.30 -12.22 -13.70
C ASP A 228 0.60 -11.59 -15.08
N ASN A 229 1.34 -10.49 -15.11
CA ASN A 229 1.74 -9.83 -16.36
C ASN A 229 2.62 -10.71 -17.25
N ALA A 230 3.53 -11.49 -16.66
CA ALA A 230 4.34 -12.45 -17.42
C ALA A 230 3.47 -13.53 -18.06
N ILE A 231 2.45 -14.04 -17.35
CA ILE A 231 1.49 -15.02 -17.90
C ILE A 231 0.66 -14.39 -19.01
N VAL A 232 0.18 -13.15 -18.83
CA VAL A 232 -0.57 -12.42 -19.86
C VAL A 232 0.26 -12.24 -21.12
N ALA A 233 1.52 -11.85 -21.01
CA ALA A 233 2.43 -11.67 -22.14
C ALA A 233 2.63 -12.97 -22.92
N VAL A 234 2.84 -14.10 -22.21
CA VAL A 234 2.97 -15.43 -22.85
C VAL A 234 1.66 -15.84 -23.52
N SER A 235 0.52 -15.67 -22.84
CA SER A 235 -0.80 -16.00 -23.38
C SER A 235 -1.10 -15.19 -24.65
N TYR A 236 -0.79 -13.90 -24.66
CA TYR A 236 -0.99 -13.03 -25.81
C TYR A 236 -0.17 -13.51 -27.02
N THR A 237 1.09 -13.89 -26.85
CA THR A 237 1.96 -14.36 -27.92
C THR A 237 1.59 -15.73 -28.46
N HIS A 238 0.96 -16.60 -27.66
CA HIS A 238 0.64 -17.98 -28.05
C HIS A 238 -0.83 -18.18 -28.43
N LEU A 239 -1.74 -17.40 -27.89
CA LEU A 239 -3.19 -17.53 -28.13
C LEU A 239 -3.72 -16.58 -29.21
N THR A 240 -3.02 -15.49 -29.53
CA THR A 240 -3.30 -14.75 -30.75
C THR A 240 -2.77 -15.56 -31.91
N LEU A 241 -3.65 -16.32 -32.54
CA LEU A 241 -3.34 -16.94 -33.81
C LEU A 241 -2.83 -15.87 -34.77
N PRO A 242 -1.70 -16.09 -35.47
CA PRO A 242 -1.34 -15.23 -36.56
C PRO A 242 -2.50 -15.24 -37.55
N THR A 243 -3.19 -14.13 -37.69
CA THR A 243 -4.14 -13.88 -38.76
C THR A 243 -3.39 -13.70 -40.10
N SER A 244 -2.43 -14.57 -40.37
CA SER A 244 -1.87 -14.73 -41.67
C SER A 244 -2.89 -15.54 -42.46
N VAL A 245 -3.80 -14.80 -42.99
CA VAL A 245 -4.59 -15.03 -44.17
C VAL A 245 -4.24 -16.29 -44.90
N ILE A 246 -5.17 -17.19 -44.87
CA ILE A 246 -5.37 -18.10 -46.01
C ILE A 246 -6.12 -17.28 -47.05
N VAL A 247 -5.43 -16.86 -48.09
CA VAL A 247 -6.01 -16.45 -49.36
C VAL A 247 -6.17 -17.71 -50.19
#